data_66f3af855c4ce91135d20e751ba7e6e4
#
_entry.id   66f3af855c4ce91135d20e751ba7e6e4
#
_cell.length_a   1.000
_cell.length_b   1.000
_cell.length_c   1.000
_cell.angle_alpha   90.00
_cell.angle_beta   90.00
_cell.angle_gamma   90.00
#
_symmetry.space_group_name_H-M   'P 1'
#
loop_
_entity.id
_entity.type
_entity.pdbx_description
1 polymer ?
#
loop_
_entity_poly.entity_id
_entity_poly.type
_entity_poly.pdbx_seq_one_letter_code
_entity_poly.pdbx_strand_id
1 'polypeptide(L)'
;MGENNTPEQAYPASVADKDDIAAAKGEHVEEIGHAVTVEDHEQTVFQAIRTQPWAFAWCLYAIYVLILTSFDNQAGGTVIGIPQFRKDFGSFFEGDYVLPAKWQSAYSGAPVASAVIGSLGAGYVADRIGRKWTYFISYIFIFVGITLETISTTNEIFFAGKLIAGFPIGAFITVSMTYIGEVAPLALRGIMTAAAAIAFTIGPFIVSLVVNETGAREDRWAYRTIFVSQYGVSGLGALFLFFMPESPWWLVNKGKMQKAARSLARLGYDAVQVEKRISVIALTLAEVRKETEGASFAECFRKSNLRRTIISVAPLSIQALCGVFFVASYATYYQQIAGYTPKESFKLAIVQQVLSMLGNITAWFLIDRVGRRGLTLWGMCLLTVLLMITGGLAVAGTPGAVKGTVALLLVYCYIYNVTIGATAYSLLTEVATSRLRAKTAAMALALQNSLFTMWAFVIPFLFNPDQANLGAKVSFIFGGLSVLSTIYLWFYQPEVAGRSYEELDEMFIKKIPAREFKSHITEVQKSQRLPADDLGHAK
;
A
#
# COMPACT_ATOMS: atom_id res chain seq x y z
N MET A 1 29.94 -84.01 19.45
CA MET A 1 30.16 -83.83 20.88
C MET A 1 30.95 -82.57 21.01
N GLY A 2 30.47 -81.55 21.61
CA GLY A 2 31.17 -80.31 21.82
C GLY A 2 30.25 -79.12 21.41
N GLU A 3 29.34 -78.81 22.30
CA GLU A 3 28.53 -77.55 22.21
C GLU A 3 29.47 -76.39 22.55
N ASN A 4 29.54 -75.41 21.64
CA ASN A 4 30.13 -74.11 21.91
C ASN A 4 28.98 -73.09 22.13
N ASN A 5 28.74 -72.86 23.43
CA ASN A 5 27.95 -71.72 23.89
C ASN A 5 28.81 -70.46 23.83
N THR A 6 28.56 -69.55 22.95
CA THR A 6 29.00 -68.17 23.00
C THR A 6 27.87 -67.31 23.61
N PRO A 7 28.13 -66.47 24.62
CA PRO A 7 27.11 -65.63 25.21
C PRO A 7 26.79 -64.45 24.28
N GLU A 8 25.53 -64.35 23.95
CA GLU A 8 24.91 -63.21 23.26
C GLU A 8 24.98 -61.96 24.16
N GLN A 9 25.85 -61.02 23.80
CA GLN A 9 25.87 -59.72 24.46
C GLN A 9 24.61 -58.97 24.08
N ALA A 10 23.64 -58.90 24.99
CA ALA A 10 22.49 -58.01 24.92
C ALA A 10 22.96 -56.56 25.03
N TYR A 11 22.89 -55.80 23.95
CA TYR A 11 22.95 -54.34 23.97
C TYR A 11 21.68 -53.84 24.64
N PRO A 12 21.77 -52.93 25.63
CA PRO A 12 20.60 -52.25 26.14
C PRO A 12 20.08 -51.31 25.03
N ALA A 13 18.93 -51.63 24.47
CA ALA A 13 18.17 -50.69 23.69
C ALA A 13 17.75 -49.52 24.59
N SER A 14 18.53 -48.45 24.61
CA SER A 14 18.04 -47.17 25.12
C SER A 14 16.90 -46.75 24.22
N VAL A 15 15.69 -46.92 24.71
CA VAL A 15 14.51 -46.29 24.19
C VAL A 15 14.74 -44.80 24.42
N ALA A 16 15.40 -44.12 23.47
CA ALA A 16 15.35 -42.68 23.41
C ALA A 16 13.88 -42.33 23.26
N ASP A 17 13.39 -41.62 24.25
CA ASP A 17 11.98 -41.24 24.32
C ASP A 17 11.62 -40.49 23.05
N LYS A 18 10.47 -40.77 22.44
CA LYS A 18 10.04 -40.07 21.22
C LYS A 18 9.99 -38.57 21.42
N ASP A 19 9.80 -38.14 22.66
CA ASP A 19 9.77 -36.74 23.06
C ASP A 19 11.19 -36.11 23.04
N ASP A 20 12.26 -36.86 23.43
CA ASP A 20 13.65 -36.40 23.34
C ASP A 20 14.14 -36.27 21.89
N ILE A 21 13.71 -37.15 20.99
CA ILE A 21 14.01 -37.06 19.57
C ILE A 21 13.24 -35.88 18.92
N ALA A 22 12.03 -35.59 19.38
CA ALA A 22 11.25 -34.47 18.93
C ALA A 22 11.83 -33.13 19.44
N ALA A 23 12.30 -33.11 20.71
CA ALA A 23 12.96 -31.93 21.29
C ALA A 23 14.32 -31.65 20.62
N ALA A 24 15.17 -32.66 20.41
CA ALA A 24 16.45 -32.50 19.71
C ALA A 24 16.29 -32.06 18.24
N LYS A 25 15.23 -32.52 17.55
CA LYS A 25 14.87 -32.00 16.23
C LYS A 25 14.40 -30.56 16.30
N GLY A 26 13.67 -30.17 17.35
CA GLY A 26 13.25 -28.80 17.60
C GLY A 26 14.42 -27.84 17.78
N GLU A 27 15.35 -28.16 18.67
CA GLU A 27 16.57 -27.38 18.93
C GLU A 27 17.44 -27.23 17.68
N HIS A 28 17.65 -28.29 16.93
CA HIS A 28 18.43 -28.26 15.69
C HIS A 28 17.76 -27.39 14.60
N VAL A 29 16.44 -27.39 14.52
CA VAL A 29 15.69 -26.55 13.59
C VAL A 29 15.72 -25.07 14.03
N GLU A 30 15.71 -24.78 15.34
CA GLU A 30 15.89 -23.42 15.88
C GLU A 30 17.29 -22.87 15.59
N GLU A 31 18.35 -23.68 15.79
CA GLU A 31 19.73 -23.28 15.45
C GLU A 31 19.90 -22.98 13.97
N ILE A 32 19.33 -23.78 13.08
CA ILE A 32 19.32 -23.54 11.64
C ILE A 32 18.54 -22.25 11.33
N GLY A 33 17.41 -22.03 12.00
CA GLY A 33 16.59 -20.82 11.87
C GLY A 33 17.37 -19.56 12.23
N HIS A 34 18.06 -19.57 13.37
CA HIS A 34 18.92 -18.48 13.80
C HIS A 34 20.08 -18.22 12.83
N ALA A 35 20.79 -19.27 12.39
CA ALA A 35 21.90 -19.13 11.46
C ALA A 35 21.48 -18.52 10.11
N VAL A 36 20.33 -18.93 9.55
CA VAL A 36 19.78 -18.36 8.31
C VAL A 36 19.35 -16.91 8.51
N THR A 37 18.79 -16.57 9.66
CA THR A 37 18.37 -15.20 9.97
C THR A 37 19.57 -14.25 10.07
N VAL A 38 20.67 -14.70 10.69
CA VAL A 38 21.93 -13.94 10.77
C VAL A 38 22.52 -13.74 9.36
N GLU A 39 22.61 -14.80 8.56
CA GLU A 39 23.11 -14.73 7.18
C GLU A 39 22.28 -13.77 6.32
N ASP A 40 20.95 -13.75 6.48
CA ASP A 40 20.05 -12.84 5.78
C ASP A 40 20.23 -11.36 6.20
N HIS A 41 20.58 -11.10 7.46
CA HIS A 41 20.85 -9.75 7.95
C HIS A 41 22.19 -9.19 7.47
N GLU A 42 23.18 -10.05 7.19
CA GLU A 42 24.49 -9.65 6.70
C GLU A 42 24.52 -9.42 5.19
N GLN A 43 23.54 -9.95 4.45
CA GLN A 43 23.48 -9.78 3.00
C GLN A 43 23.19 -8.32 2.59
N THR A 44 24.04 -7.80 1.70
CA THR A 44 23.76 -6.50 1.06
C THR A 44 22.68 -6.64 -0.02
N VAL A 45 21.97 -5.54 -0.31
CA VAL A 45 20.94 -5.46 -1.37
C VAL A 45 21.45 -6.00 -2.72
N PHE A 46 22.66 -5.62 -3.11
CA PHE A 46 23.25 -6.03 -4.38
C PHE A 46 23.59 -7.52 -4.41
N GLN A 47 24.07 -8.06 -3.30
CA GLN A 47 24.31 -9.50 -3.16
C GLN A 47 22.99 -10.28 -3.26
N ALA A 48 21.92 -9.84 -2.57
CA ALA A 48 20.61 -10.47 -2.62
C ALA A 48 20.03 -10.52 -4.05
N ILE A 49 20.17 -9.45 -4.84
CA ILE A 49 19.76 -9.43 -6.26
C ILE A 49 20.56 -10.45 -7.07
N ARG A 50 21.87 -10.56 -6.82
CA ARG A 50 22.76 -11.45 -7.57
C ARG A 50 22.56 -12.92 -7.21
N THR A 51 22.30 -13.22 -5.95
CA THR A 51 22.09 -14.61 -5.47
C THR A 51 20.68 -15.12 -5.77
N GLN A 52 19.66 -14.23 -5.76
CA GLN A 52 18.25 -14.60 -5.94
C GLN A 52 17.56 -13.73 -7.00
N PRO A 53 18.04 -13.73 -8.25
CA PRO A 53 17.52 -12.86 -9.30
C PRO A 53 16.06 -13.15 -9.67
N TRP A 54 15.62 -14.40 -9.55
CA TRP A 54 14.24 -14.78 -9.84
C TRP A 54 13.27 -14.32 -8.74
N ALA A 55 13.66 -14.36 -7.47
CA ALA A 55 12.86 -13.79 -6.39
C ALA A 55 12.67 -12.28 -6.58
N PHE A 56 13.74 -11.56 -6.95
CA PHE A 56 13.68 -10.14 -7.30
C PHE A 56 12.77 -9.88 -8.50
N ALA A 57 12.91 -10.67 -9.59
CA ALA A 57 12.09 -10.52 -10.78
C ALA A 57 10.57 -10.72 -10.49
N TRP A 58 10.21 -11.68 -9.64
CA TRP A 58 8.82 -11.90 -9.27
C TRP A 58 8.27 -10.84 -8.30
N CYS A 59 9.11 -10.23 -7.49
CA CYS A 59 8.73 -9.03 -6.73
C CYS A 59 8.48 -7.84 -7.67
N LEU A 60 9.30 -7.65 -8.71
CA LEU A 60 9.05 -6.64 -9.75
C LEU A 60 7.75 -6.91 -10.52
N TYR A 61 7.42 -8.18 -10.78
CA TYR A 61 6.12 -8.53 -11.35
C TYR A 61 4.95 -8.11 -10.44
N ALA A 62 5.05 -8.35 -9.13
CA ALA A 62 4.01 -7.90 -8.20
C ALA A 62 3.90 -6.36 -8.15
N ILE A 63 5.01 -5.62 -8.25
CA ILE A 63 5.02 -4.16 -8.39
C ILE A 63 4.38 -3.73 -9.71
N TYR A 64 4.64 -4.44 -10.81
CA TYR A 64 4.00 -4.20 -12.10
C TYR A 64 2.46 -4.32 -12.01
N VAL A 65 1.95 -5.31 -11.26
CA VAL A 65 0.50 -5.44 -11.02
C VAL A 65 -0.06 -4.25 -10.23
N LEU A 66 0.72 -3.65 -9.32
CA LEU A 66 0.33 -2.41 -8.65
C LEU A 66 0.28 -1.21 -9.61
N ILE A 67 1.18 -1.16 -10.62
CA ILE A 67 1.11 -0.14 -11.69
C ILE A 67 -0.19 -0.28 -12.47
N LEU A 68 -0.59 -1.50 -12.84
CA LEU A 68 -1.87 -1.77 -13.50
C LEU A 68 -3.05 -1.26 -12.67
N THR A 69 -3.04 -1.53 -11.37
CA THR A 69 -4.07 -1.09 -10.43
C THR A 69 -4.19 0.44 -10.37
N SER A 70 -3.05 1.12 -10.26
CA SER A 70 -3.01 2.58 -10.18
C SER A 70 -3.36 3.24 -11.52
N PHE A 71 -3.07 2.59 -12.64
CA PHE A 71 -3.49 2.99 -13.97
C PHE A 71 -5.03 3.06 -14.05
N ASP A 72 -5.73 1.99 -13.67
CA ASP A 72 -7.21 1.95 -13.75
C ASP A 72 -7.87 2.97 -12.83
N ASN A 73 -7.37 3.12 -11.61
CA ASN A 73 -7.84 4.14 -10.67
C ASN A 73 -7.73 5.55 -11.27
N GLN A 74 -6.62 5.88 -11.92
CA GLN A 74 -6.41 7.18 -12.53
C GLN A 74 -7.26 7.38 -13.79
N ALA A 75 -7.44 6.33 -14.60
CA ALA A 75 -8.22 6.37 -15.82
C ALA A 75 -9.66 6.85 -15.56
N GLY A 76 -10.29 6.38 -14.46
CA GLY A 76 -11.65 6.78 -14.08
C GLY A 76 -11.80 8.27 -13.75
N GLY A 77 -10.81 8.88 -13.08
CA GLY A 77 -10.82 10.31 -12.79
C GLY A 77 -10.46 11.16 -14.01
N THR A 78 -9.45 10.73 -14.77
CA THR A 78 -8.94 11.52 -15.91
C THR A 78 -9.91 11.55 -17.08
N VAL A 79 -10.69 10.48 -17.31
CA VAL A 79 -11.66 10.43 -18.43
C VAL A 79 -12.72 11.53 -18.35
N ILE A 80 -13.09 11.99 -17.16
CA ILE A 80 -14.03 13.09 -16.92
C ILE A 80 -13.50 14.40 -17.55
N GLY A 81 -12.18 14.58 -17.57
CA GLY A 81 -11.52 15.73 -18.20
C GLY A 81 -11.50 15.69 -19.73
N ILE A 82 -11.94 14.61 -20.40
CA ILE A 82 -11.93 14.50 -21.86
C ILE A 82 -13.21 15.11 -22.44
N PRO A 83 -13.13 16.15 -23.30
CA PRO A 83 -14.31 16.82 -23.84
C PRO A 83 -15.25 15.89 -24.58
N GLN A 84 -14.72 14.96 -25.40
CA GLN A 84 -15.54 14.01 -26.14
C GLN A 84 -16.29 13.04 -25.21
N PHE A 85 -15.71 12.65 -24.08
CA PHE A 85 -16.38 11.83 -23.08
C PHE A 85 -17.57 12.58 -22.46
N ARG A 86 -17.38 13.86 -22.12
CA ARG A 86 -18.48 14.69 -21.61
C ARG A 86 -19.58 14.90 -22.63
N LYS A 87 -19.24 14.99 -23.93
CA LYS A 87 -20.21 15.08 -25.01
C LYS A 87 -21.06 13.82 -25.19
N ASP A 88 -20.43 12.64 -25.06
CA ASP A 88 -21.10 11.35 -25.26
C ASP A 88 -21.91 10.90 -24.01
N PHE A 89 -21.46 11.22 -22.80
CA PHE A 89 -22.02 10.73 -21.52
C PHE A 89 -22.64 11.84 -20.64
N GLY A 90 -22.41 13.11 -20.96
CA GLY A 90 -22.91 14.25 -20.22
C GLY A 90 -24.18 14.87 -20.79
N SER A 91 -24.57 15.96 -20.19
CA SER A 91 -25.67 16.84 -20.63
C SER A 91 -25.16 18.24 -20.93
N PHE A 92 -25.84 18.95 -21.84
CA PHE A 92 -25.51 20.33 -22.16
C PHE A 92 -25.96 21.26 -21.04
N PHE A 93 -25.05 22.08 -20.51
CA PHE A 93 -25.28 22.99 -19.40
C PHE A 93 -24.47 24.29 -19.61
N GLU A 94 -25.13 25.46 -19.61
CA GLU A 94 -24.51 26.81 -19.72
C GLU A 94 -23.46 26.97 -20.85
N GLY A 95 -23.64 26.29 -21.98
CA GLY A 95 -22.76 26.46 -23.15
C GLY A 95 -21.70 25.40 -23.34
N ASP A 96 -21.55 24.45 -22.40
CA ASP A 96 -20.63 23.32 -22.52
C ASP A 96 -21.29 21.99 -22.09
N TYR A 97 -20.67 20.88 -22.41
CA TYR A 97 -21.11 19.55 -21.96
C TYR A 97 -20.50 19.24 -20.59
N VAL A 98 -21.36 19.01 -19.60
CA VAL A 98 -20.99 18.67 -18.22
C VAL A 98 -21.49 17.27 -17.91
N LEU A 99 -20.62 16.44 -17.31
CA LEU A 99 -21.05 15.16 -16.77
C LEU A 99 -21.81 15.40 -15.46
N PRO A 100 -23.08 14.96 -15.33
CA PRO A 100 -23.85 15.15 -14.10
C PRO A 100 -23.14 14.60 -12.87
N ALA A 101 -23.19 15.33 -11.74
CA ALA A 101 -22.50 14.95 -10.49
C ALA A 101 -22.85 13.53 -10.04
N LYS A 102 -24.08 13.07 -10.26
CA LYS A 102 -24.52 11.69 -9.99
C LYS A 102 -23.61 10.66 -10.68
N TRP A 103 -23.31 10.85 -11.98
CA TRP A 103 -22.50 9.92 -12.74
C TRP A 103 -21.01 10.05 -12.43
N GLN A 104 -20.52 11.28 -12.16
CA GLN A 104 -19.14 11.48 -11.68
C GLN A 104 -18.91 10.74 -10.35
N SER A 105 -19.84 10.87 -9.42
CA SER A 105 -19.80 10.13 -8.13
C SER A 105 -19.86 8.63 -8.34
N ALA A 106 -20.71 8.16 -9.25
CA ALA A 106 -20.82 6.74 -9.57
C ALA A 106 -19.51 6.17 -10.15
N TYR A 107 -18.88 6.90 -11.10
CA TYR A 107 -17.66 6.45 -11.76
C TYR A 107 -16.41 6.50 -10.85
N SER A 108 -16.36 7.44 -9.93
CA SER A 108 -15.25 7.56 -8.98
C SER A 108 -15.47 6.71 -7.72
N GLY A 109 -16.71 6.65 -7.22
CA GLY A 109 -17.02 5.99 -5.95
C GLY A 109 -17.20 4.48 -6.08
N ALA A 110 -17.84 4.00 -7.15
CA ALA A 110 -18.09 2.57 -7.33
C ALA A 110 -16.81 1.71 -7.37
N PRO A 111 -15.75 2.07 -8.13
CA PRO A 111 -14.53 1.28 -8.12
C PRO A 111 -13.83 1.27 -6.77
N VAL A 112 -13.85 2.38 -6.01
CA VAL A 112 -13.25 2.43 -4.67
C VAL A 112 -14.06 1.55 -3.70
N ALA A 113 -15.39 1.62 -3.72
CA ALA A 113 -16.24 0.79 -2.90
C ALA A 113 -16.11 -0.70 -3.22
N SER A 114 -16.10 -1.08 -4.50
CA SER A 114 -15.90 -2.48 -4.91
C SER A 114 -14.49 -2.98 -4.63
N ALA A 115 -13.47 -2.12 -4.67
CA ALA A 115 -12.10 -2.47 -4.28
C ALA A 115 -11.99 -2.82 -2.79
N VAL A 116 -12.78 -2.19 -1.90
CA VAL A 116 -12.84 -2.60 -0.48
C VAL A 116 -13.33 -4.06 -0.37
N ILE A 117 -14.41 -4.39 -1.07
CA ILE A 117 -14.95 -5.76 -1.09
C ILE A 117 -13.93 -6.72 -1.71
N GLY A 118 -13.29 -6.30 -2.80
CA GLY A 118 -12.24 -7.06 -3.48
C GLY A 118 -11.04 -7.35 -2.59
N SER A 119 -10.56 -6.39 -1.84
CA SER A 119 -9.40 -6.56 -0.94
C SER A 119 -9.68 -7.50 0.22
N LEU A 120 -10.85 -7.36 0.86
CA LEU A 120 -11.28 -8.25 1.95
C LEU A 120 -11.52 -9.68 1.44
N GLY A 121 -12.21 -9.80 0.30
CA GLY A 121 -12.45 -11.10 -0.34
C GLY A 121 -11.17 -11.79 -0.79
N ALA A 122 -10.22 -11.03 -1.36
CA ALA A 122 -8.96 -11.55 -1.85
C ALA A 122 -8.08 -12.15 -0.75
N GLY A 123 -8.05 -11.56 0.45
CA GLY A 123 -7.34 -12.14 1.58
C GLY A 123 -7.82 -13.57 1.87
N TYR A 124 -9.14 -13.74 1.98
CA TYR A 124 -9.75 -15.04 2.22
C TYR A 124 -9.54 -16.04 1.08
N VAL A 125 -9.71 -15.59 -0.16
CA VAL A 125 -9.53 -16.41 -1.36
C VAL A 125 -8.06 -16.82 -1.52
N ALA A 126 -7.12 -15.87 -1.37
CA ALA A 126 -5.68 -16.13 -1.46
C ALA A 126 -5.19 -17.11 -0.40
N ASP A 127 -5.77 -17.10 0.79
CA ASP A 127 -5.46 -18.09 1.82
C ASP A 127 -6.03 -19.48 1.52
N ARG A 128 -7.14 -19.58 0.77
CA ARG A 128 -7.72 -20.87 0.39
C ARG A 128 -7.07 -21.48 -0.84
N ILE A 129 -6.97 -20.73 -1.94
CA ILE A 129 -6.55 -21.25 -3.25
C ILE A 129 -5.12 -20.89 -3.66
N GLY A 130 -4.49 -19.94 -2.98
CA GLY A 130 -3.14 -19.46 -3.27
C GLY A 130 -3.12 -18.10 -3.98
N ARG A 131 -1.92 -17.51 -4.04
CA ARG A 131 -1.72 -16.16 -4.57
C ARG A 131 -1.88 -16.14 -6.09
N LYS A 132 -1.33 -17.14 -6.78
CA LYS A 132 -1.38 -17.27 -8.24
C LYS A 132 -2.81 -17.39 -8.77
N TRP A 133 -3.63 -18.23 -8.16
CA TRP A 133 -5.03 -18.42 -8.60
C TRP A 133 -5.90 -17.22 -8.30
N THR A 134 -5.61 -16.50 -7.21
CA THR A 134 -6.30 -15.25 -6.91
C THR A 134 -5.99 -14.19 -7.97
N TYR A 135 -4.74 -14.05 -8.40
CA TYR A 135 -4.38 -13.21 -9.53
C TYR A 135 -5.12 -13.61 -10.81
N PHE A 136 -5.16 -14.91 -11.13
CA PHE A 136 -5.84 -15.42 -12.33
C PHE A 136 -7.31 -14.99 -12.38
N ILE A 137 -8.03 -15.21 -11.28
CA ILE A 137 -9.43 -14.78 -11.16
C ILE A 137 -9.55 -13.26 -11.31
N SER A 138 -8.68 -12.50 -10.67
CA SER A 138 -8.67 -11.04 -10.76
C SER A 138 -8.42 -10.54 -12.19
N TYR A 139 -7.55 -11.21 -12.96
CA TYR A 139 -7.35 -10.88 -14.38
C TYR A 139 -8.60 -11.13 -15.23
N ILE A 140 -9.38 -12.17 -14.96
CA ILE A 140 -10.66 -12.39 -15.66
C ILE A 140 -11.60 -11.21 -15.41
N PHE A 141 -11.77 -10.78 -14.15
CA PHE A 141 -12.65 -9.66 -13.81
C PHE A 141 -12.17 -8.33 -14.40
N ILE A 142 -10.86 -8.05 -14.39
CA ILE A 142 -10.37 -6.80 -14.97
C ILE A 142 -10.57 -6.76 -16.48
N PHE A 143 -10.37 -7.86 -17.20
CA PHE A 143 -10.66 -7.93 -18.64
C PHE A 143 -12.14 -7.71 -18.95
N VAL A 144 -13.05 -8.26 -18.16
CA VAL A 144 -14.48 -8.01 -18.30
C VAL A 144 -14.79 -6.52 -18.06
N GLY A 145 -14.23 -5.92 -17.00
CA GLY A 145 -14.40 -4.50 -16.70
C GLY A 145 -13.92 -3.61 -17.84
N ILE A 146 -12.68 -3.78 -18.29
CA ILE A 146 -12.09 -3.02 -19.40
C ILE A 146 -12.92 -3.17 -20.69
N THR A 147 -13.44 -4.37 -20.96
CA THR A 147 -14.30 -4.61 -22.13
C THR A 147 -15.56 -3.74 -22.06
N LEU A 148 -16.26 -3.75 -20.92
CA LEU A 148 -17.48 -2.96 -20.72
C LEU A 148 -17.18 -1.46 -20.81
N GLU A 149 -16.08 -0.98 -20.25
CA GLU A 149 -15.66 0.43 -20.35
C GLU A 149 -15.36 0.83 -21.80
N THR A 150 -14.70 -0.03 -22.56
CA THR A 150 -14.30 0.24 -23.95
C THR A 150 -15.49 0.27 -24.90
N ILE A 151 -16.44 -0.66 -24.77
CA ILE A 151 -17.62 -0.75 -25.66
C ILE A 151 -18.77 0.13 -25.21
N SER A 152 -18.71 0.74 -24.03
CA SER A 152 -19.78 1.50 -23.44
C SER A 152 -20.26 2.63 -24.35
N THR A 153 -21.58 2.75 -24.44
CA THR A 153 -22.30 3.82 -25.15
C THR A 153 -23.30 4.53 -24.24
N THR A 154 -23.54 3.97 -23.05
CA THR A 154 -24.44 4.52 -22.04
C THR A 154 -23.74 4.61 -20.69
N ASN A 155 -24.23 5.51 -19.83
CA ASN A 155 -23.69 5.71 -18.49
C ASN A 155 -23.77 4.43 -17.63
N GLU A 156 -24.85 3.65 -17.79
CA GLU A 156 -25.09 2.42 -17.00
C GLU A 156 -24.06 1.34 -17.33
N ILE A 157 -23.72 1.16 -18.62
CA ILE A 157 -22.72 0.16 -19.06
C ILE A 157 -21.33 0.57 -18.56
N PHE A 158 -20.99 1.87 -18.68
CA PHE A 158 -19.71 2.37 -18.18
C PHE A 158 -19.58 2.21 -16.66
N PHE A 159 -20.66 2.52 -15.93
CA PHE A 159 -20.74 2.30 -14.47
C PHE A 159 -20.56 0.82 -14.11
N ALA A 160 -21.24 -0.10 -14.81
CA ALA A 160 -21.07 -1.53 -14.58
C ALA A 160 -19.62 -1.98 -14.82
N GLY A 161 -18.99 -1.46 -15.88
CA GLY A 161 -17.56 -1.68 -16.15
C GLY A 161 -16.68 -1.25 -14.98
N LYS A 162 -16.85 -0.02 -14.49
CA LYS A 162 -16.11 0.53 -13.35
C LYS A 162 -16.34 -0.26 -12.05
N LEU A 163 -17.57 -0.67 -11.78
CA LEU A 163 -17.89 -1.48 -10.60
C LEU A 163 -17.20 -2.86 -10.64
N ILE A 164 -17.22 -3.51 -11.82
CA ILE A 164 -16.59 -4.83 -12.01
C ILE A 164 -15.06 -4.70 -11.97
N ALA A 165 -14.47 -3.68 -12.60
CA ALA A 165 -13.03 -3.43 -12.59
C ALA A 165 -12.49 -3.09 -11.19
N GLY A 166 -13.26 -2.41 -10.35
CA GLY A 166 -12.86 -2.06 -9.00
C GLY A 166 -12.60 -3.27 -8.10
N PHE A 167 -13.37 -4.34 -8.24
CA PHE A 167 -13.19 -5.56 -7.45
C PHE A 167 -11.77 -6.15 -7.58
N PRO A 168 -11.23 -6.44 -8.79
CA PRO A 168 -9.87 -6.94 -8.94
C PRO A 168 -8.80 -5.94 -8.51
N ILE A 169 -9.04 -4.63 -8.55
CA ILE A 169 -8.11 -3.61 -8.06
C ILE A 169 -7.76 -3.86 -6.60
N GLY A 170 -8.76 -4.03 -5.74
CA GLY A 170 -8.55 -4.34 -4.33
C GLY A 170 -7.82 -5.67 -4.12
N ALA A 171 -8.17 -6.68 -4.92
CA ALA A 171 -7.53 -7.99 -4.88
C ALA A 171 -6.05 -7.93 -5.28
N PHE A 172 -5.72 -7.22 -6.35
CA PHE A 172 -4.35 -7.04 -6.82
C PHE A 172 -3.46 -6.35 -5.77
N ILE A 173 -3.94 -5.30 -5.11
CA ILE A 173 -3.19 -4.62 -4.05
C ILE A 173 -2.88 -5.59 -2.91
N THR A 174 -3.90 -6.29 -2.41
CA THR A 174 -3.75 -7.22 -1.28
C THR A 174 -2.79 -8.35 -1.60
N VAL A 175 -2.97 -9.00 -2.75
CA VAL A 175 -2.15 -10.16 -3.14
C VAL A 175 -0.73 -9.75 -3.48
N SER A 176 -0.52 -8.59 -4.15
CA SER A 176 0.82 -8.11 -4.49
C SER A 176 1.64 -7.79 -3.25
N MET A 177 1.08 -7.04 -2.30
CA MET A 177 1.78 -6.70 -1.07
C MET A 177 2.10 -7.94 -0.23
N THR A 178 1.17 -8.89 -0.15
CA THR A 178 1.38 -10.17 0.54
C THR A 178 2.48 -10.99 -0.16
N TYR A 179 2.43 -11.10 -1.49
CA TYR A 179 3.40 -11.86 -2.27
C TYR A 179 4.82 -11.28 -2.15
N ILE A 180 4.96 -9.94 -2.22
CA ILE A 180 6.25 -9.26 -1.97
C ILE A 180 6.76 -9.60 -0.57
N GLY A 181 5.92 -9.53 0.46
CA GLY A 181 6.30 -9.86 1.84
C GLY A 181 6.75 -11.31 2.03
N GLU A 182 6.19 -12.26 1.25
CA GLU A 182 6.47 -13.70 1.33
C GLU A 182 7.65 -14.16 0.47
N VAL A 183 7.93 -13.48 -0.65
CA VAL A 183 8.93 -13.90 -1.64
C VAL A 183 10.20 -13.07 -1.58
N ALA A 184 10.11 -11.78 -1.19
CA ALA A 184 11.27 -10.92 -1.15
C ALA A 184 12.29 -11.39 -0.08
N PRO A 185 13.57 -11.56 -0.45
CA PRO A 185 14.67 -11.73 0.50
C PRO A 185 14.67 -10.60 1.54
N LEU A 186 15.12 -10.88 2.75
CA LEU A 186 15.06 -9.92 3.87
C LEU A 186 15.72 -8.57 3.52
N ALA A 187 16.91 -8.62 2.90
CA ALA A 187 17.64 -7.42 2.45
C ALA A 187 16.89 -6.59 1.41
N LEU A 188 16.02 -7.20 0.60
CA LEU A 188 15.26 -6.52 -0.47
C LEU A 188 13.87 -6.08 -0.03
N ARG A 189 13.33 -6.61 1.05
CA ARG A 189 11.93 -6.41 1.46
C ARG A 189 11.58 -4.93 1.63
N GLY A 190 12.44 -4.16 2.30
CA GLY A 190 12.22 -2.72 2.49
C GLY A 190 12.19 -1.95 1.17
N ILE A 191 13.13 -2.24 0.26
CA ILE A 191 13.22 -1.58 -1.06
C ILE A 191 12.01 -1.95 -1.93
N MET A 192 11.59 -3.22 -1.94
CA MET A 192 10.43 -3.66 -2.72
C MET A 192 9.12 -3.04 -2.20
N THR A 193 8.98 -2.91 -0.89
CA THR A 193 7.82 -2.22 -0.29
C THR A 193 7.83 -0.73 -0.63
N ALA A 194 8.99 -0.08 -0.60
CA ALA A 194 9.13 1.32 -1.01
C ALA A 194 8.89 1.50 -2.52
N ALA A 195 9.34 0.57 -3.36
CA ALA A 195 9.08 0.58 -4.79
C ALA A 195 7.59 0.40 -5.13
N ALA A 196 6.82 -0.29 -4.28
CA ALA A 196 5.37 -0.35 -4.41
C ALA A 196 4.71 1.04 -4.33
N ALA A 197 5.23 1.96 -3.51
CA ALA A 197 4.73 3.33 -3.45
C ALA A 197 4.95 4.11 -4.77
N ILE A 198 6.08 3.87 -5.46
CA ILE A 198 6.32 4.45 -6.79
C ILE A 198 5.34 3.89 -7.82
N ALA A 199 4.95 2.62 -7.73
CA ALA A 199 3.99 2.01 -8.65
C ALA A 199 2.67 2.81 -8.70
N PHE A 200 2.23 3.36 -7.56
CA PHE A 200 1.02 4.20 -7.48
C PHE A 200 1.17 5.58 -8.16
N THR A 201 2.36 5.98 -8.57
CA THR A 201 2.58 7.21 -9.36
C THR A 201 2.91 6.91 -10.83
N ILE A 202 3.52 5.76 -11.13
CA ILE A 202 3.83 5.34 -12.51
C ILE A 202 2.56 5.08 -13.31
N GLY A 203 1.55 4.40 -12.75
CA GLY A 203 0.27 4.14 -13.43
C GLY A 203 -0.41 5.44 -13.88
N PRO A 204 -0.69 6.40 -12.98
CA PRO A 204 -1.19 7.73 -13.33
C PRO A 204 -0.33 8.49 -14.35
N PHE A 205 0.98 8.36 -14.28
CA PHE A 205 1.89 8.96 -15.26
C PHE A 205 1.65 8.40 -16.67
N ILE A 206 1.53 7.07 -16.81
CA ILE A 206 1.24 6.43 -18.10
C ILE A 206 -0.13 6.88 -18.63
N VAL A 207 -1.17 6.95 -17.78
CA VAL A 207 -2.50 7.48 -18.17
C VAL A 207 -2.37 8.90 -18.70
N SER A 208 -1.62 9.76 -18.00
CA SER A 208 -1.44 11.16 -18.40
C SER A 208 -0.74 11.29 -19.76
N LEU A 209 0.23 10.42 -20.07
CA LEU A 209 0.87 10.36 -21.39
C LEU A 209 -0.12 9.93 -22.47
N VAL A 210 -0.92 8.90 -22.25
CA VAL A 210 -1.93 8.43 -23.21
C VAL A 210 -2.95 9.54 -23.49
N VAL A 211 -3.46 10.19 -22.44
CA VAL A 211 -4.46 11.25 -22.57
C VAL A 211 -3.91 12.50 -23.24
N ASN A 212 -2.63 12.85 -23.01
CA ASN A 212 -2.01 14.00 -23.69
C ASN A 212 -2.01 13.84 -25.21
N GLU A 213 -1.82 12.61 -25.71
CA GLU A 213 -1.81 12.34 -27.15
C GLU A 213 -3.21 12.15 -27.75
N THR A 214 -4.15 11.61 -26.98
CA THR A 214 -5.44 11.17 -27.52
C THR A 214 -6.63 12.00 -27.04
N GLY A 215 -6.55 12.60 -25.86
CA GLY A 215 -7.67 13.23 -25.16
C GLY A 215 -8.26 14.48 -25.85
N ALA A 216 -7.49 15.11 -26.76
CA ALA A 216 -7.95 16.26 -27.54
C ALA A 216 -8.63 15.87 -28.87
N ARG A 217 -8.80 14.58 -29.18
CA ARG A 217 -9.50 14.10 -30.38
C ARG A 217 -11.00 14.38 -30.28
N GLU A 218 -11.64 14.58 -31.43
CA GLU A 218 -13.09 14.83 -31.54
C GLU A 218 -13.90 13.54 -31.78
N ASP A 219 -13.26 12.38 -31.69
CA ASP A 219 -13.86 11.07 -31.86
C ASP A 219 -13.89 10.27 -30.55
N ARG A 220 -14.64 9.16 -30.53
CA ARG A 220 -14.74 8.28 -29.35
C ARG A 220 -13.41 7.65 -28.94
N TRP A 221 -12.40 7.64 -29.80
CA TRP A 221 -11.08 7.16 -29.49
C TRP A 221 -10.34 8.09 -28.53
N ALA A 222 -10.79 9.34 -28.35
CA ALA A 222 -10.24 10.24 -27.33
C ALA A 222 -10.19 9.60 -25.93
N TYR A 223 -11.24 8.90 -25.53
CA TYR A 223 -11.34 8.24 -24.22
C TYR A 223 -11.17 6.72 -24.29
N ARG A 224 -11.60 6.06 -25.38
CA ARG A 224 -11.47 4.61 -25.55
C ARG A 224 -10.02 4.14 -25.58
N THR A 225 -9.09 4.95 -26.10
CA THR A 225 -7.67 4.62 -26.16
C THR A 225 -7.10 4.37 -24.77
N ILE A 226 -7.57 5.05 -23.72
CA ILE A 226 -7.13 4.82 -22.34
C ILE A 226 -7.45 3.37 -21.94
N PHE A 227 -8.69 2.93 -22.15
CA PHE A 227 -9.13 1.59 -21.77
C PHE A 227 -8.52 0.51 -22.68
N VAL A 228 -8.37 0.79 -23.97
CA VAL A 228 -7.68 -0.12 -24.90
C VAL A 228 -6.20 -0.29 -24.53
N SER A 229 -5.51 0.78 -24.14
CA SER A 229 -4.11 0.68 -23.67
C SER A 229 -3.98 -0.18 -22.41
N GLN A 230 -5.01 -0.20 -21.57
CA GLN A 230 -5.07 -1.05 -20.38
C GLN A 230 -5.09 -2.55 -20.72
N TYR A 231 -5.64 -2.95 -21.88
CA TYR A 231 -5.52 -4.34 -22.35
C TYR A 231 -4.07 -4.75 -22.57
N GLY A 232 -3.24 -3.85 -23.12
CA GLY A 232 -1.82 -4.12 -23.31
C GLY A 232 -1.10 -4.36 -21.98
N VAL A 233 -1.34 -3.47 -21.01
CA VAL A 233 -0.75 -3.58 -19.67
C VAL A 233 -1.27 -4.83 -18.95
N SER A 234 -2.59 -5.07 -18.95
CA SER A 234 -3.19 -6.25 -18.31
C SER A 234 -2.81 -7.56 -19.00
N GLY A 235 -2.74 -7.56 -20.34
CA GLY A 235 -2.38 -8.72 -21.14
C GLY A 235 -0.94 -9.18 -20.89
N LEU A 236 -0.01 -8.24 -20.80
CA LEU A 236 1.38 -8.52 -20.46
C LEU A 236 1.48 -9.12 -19.04
N GLY A 237 0.76 -8.53 -18.07
CA GLY A 237 0.70 -9.06 -16.70
C GLY A 237 0.10 -10.48 -16.64
N ALA A 238 -1.01 -10.72 -17.35
CA ALA A 238 -1.63 -12.04 -17.43
C ALA A 238 -0.72 -13.09 -18.10
N LEU A 239 0.07 -12.70 -19.09
CA LEU A 239 1.07 -13.57 -19.74
C LEU A 239 2.13 -14.04 -18.74
N PHE A 240 2.72 -13.11 -17.97
CA PHE A 240 3.73 -13.45 -16.97
C PHE A 240 3.16 -14.28 -15.82
N LEU A 241 1.87 -14.16 -15.50
CA LEU A 241 1.22 -14.95 -14.46
C LEU A 241 1.36 -16.46 -14.67
N PHE A 242 1.35 -16.95 -15.91
CA PHE A 242 1.50 -18.38 -16.18
C PHE A 242 2.83 -18.94 -15.67
N PHE A 243 3.88 -18.13 -15.69
CA PHE A 243 5.23 -18.51 -15.25
C PHE A 243 5.46 -18.24 -13.76
N MET A 244 4.61 -17.47 -13.10
CA MET A 244 4.73 -17.10 -11.68
C MET A 244 4.74 -18.34 -10.78
N PRO A 245 5.74 -18.53 -9.89
CA PRO A 245 5.69 -19.54 -8.84
C PRO A 245 4.69 -19.16 -7.76
N GLU A 246 4.05 -20.16 -7.15
CA GLU A 246 3.19 -19.93 -5.99
C GLU A 246 4.02 -19.57 -4.75
N SER A 247 3.44 -18.85 -3.79
CA SER A 247 4.13 -18.48 -2.56
C SER A 247 4.62 -19.69 -1.77
N PRO A 248 5.92 -19.76 -1.40
CA PRO A 248 6.44 -20.82 -0.55
C PRO A 248 5.77 -20.82 0.84
N TRP A 249 5.52 -19.65 1.41
CA TRP A 249 4.87 -19.50 2.71
C TRP A 249 3.46 -20.10 2.72
N TRP A 250 2.69 -19.83 1.70
CA TRP A 250 1.35 -20.41 1.57
C TRP A 250 1.41 -21.93 1.39
N LEU A 251 2.36 -22.43 0.60
CA LEU A 251 2.52 -23.86 0.36
C LEU A 251 2.90 -24.61 1.63
N VAL A 252 3.82 -24.07 2.44
CA VAL A 252 4.20 -24.63 3.75
C VAL A 252 3.00 -24.58 4.71
N ASN A 253 2.29 -23.46 4.79
CA ASN A 253 1.09 -23.34 5.63
C ASN A 253 -0.01 -24.36 5.28
N LYS A 254 -0.07 -24.79 3.99
CA LYS A 254 -0.99 -25.84 3.51
C LYS A 254 -0.40 -27.26 3.60
N GLY A 255 0.76 -27.45 4.20
CA GLY A 255 1.44 -28.76 4.30
C GLY A 255 1.97 -29.32 2.97
N LYS A 256 2.04 -28.51 1.91
CA LYS A 256 2.46 -28.93 0.56
C LYS A 256 3.99 -28.79 0.39
N MET A 257 4.80 -29.46 1.23
CA MET A 257 6.25 -29.28 1.34
C MET A 257 6.99 -29.49 0.01
N GLN A 258 6.65 -30.53 -0.78
CA GLN A 258 7.29 -30.77 -2.08
C GLN A 258 7.03 -29.66 -3.10
N LYS A 259 5.81 -29.05 -3.08
CA LYS A 259 5.50 -27.90 -3.93
C LYS A 259 6.22 -26.65 -3.45
N ALA A 260 6.38 -26.48 -2.13
CA ALA A 260 7.13 -25.38 -1.55
C ALA A 260 8.63 -25.47 -1.95
N ALA A 261 9.23 -26.66 -1.89
CA ALA A 261 10.59 -26.88 -2.36
C ALA A 261 10.78 -26.53 -3.85
N ARG A 262 9.85 -26.97 -4.71
CA ARG A 262 9.86 -26.61 -6.14
C ARG A 262 9.70 -25.11 -6.37
N SER A 263 8.87 -24.43 -5.57
CA SER A 263 8.68 -22.99 -5.66
C SER A 263 9.95 -22.24 -5.28
N LEU A 264 10.60 -22.60 -4.16
CA LEU A 264 11.87 -22.03 -3.72
C LEU A 264 12.99 -22.24 -4.76
N ALA A 265 13.10 -23.45 -5.32
CA ALA A 265 14.07 -23.72 -6.40
C ALA A 265 13.84 -22.83 -7.63
N ARG A 266 12.57 -22.57 -8.01
CA ARG A 266 12.21 -21.63 -9.09
C ARG A 266 12.49 -20.15 -8.75
N LEU A 267 12.59 -19.82 -7.48
CA LEU A 267 12.98 -18.50 -6.99
C LEU A 267 14.51 -18.31 -6.94
N GLY A 268 15.28 -19.38 -7.20
CA GLY A 268 16.74 -19.33 -7.31
C GLY A 268 17.48 -19.84 -6.07
N TYR A 269 16.79 -20.54 -5.16
CA TYR A 269 17.44 -21.16 -4.00
C TYR A 269 18.04 -22.54 -4.32
N ASP A 270 19.24 -22.80 -3.83
CA ASP A 270 19.91 -24.11 -3.94
C ASP A 270 19.22 -25.16 -3.05
N ALA A 271 19.44 -26.44 -3.35
CA ALA A 271 18.79 -27.55 -2.63
C ALA A 271 18.98 -27.49 -1.11
N VAL A 272 20.17 -27.14 -0.64
CA VAL A 272 20.49 -26.98 0.80
C VAL A 272 19.74 -25.78 1.40
N GLN A 273 19.69 -24.66 0.68
CA GLN A 273 18.96 -23.47 1.08
C GLN A 273 17.45 -23.71 1.12
N VAL A 274 16.91 -24.50 0.18
CA VAL A 274 15.48 -24.85 0.12
C VAL A 274 15.03 -25.54 1.40
N GLU A 275 15.79 -26.54 1.89
CA GLU A 275 15.45 -27.26 3.12
C GLU A 275 15.49 -26.35 4.34
N LYS A 276 16.57 -25.58 4.47
CA LYS A 276 16.73 -24.58 5.55
C LYS A 276 15.57 -23.57 5.53
N ARG A 277 15.22 -23.02 4.36
CA ARG A 277 14.14 -22.04 4.22
C ARG A 277 12.77 -22.60 4.57
N ILE A 278 12.47 -23.85 4.19
CA ILE A 278 11.20 -24.50 4.57
C ILE A 278 11.11 -24.60 6.09
N SER A 279 12.20 -24.98 6.77
CA SER A 279 12.25 -25.08 8.23
C SER A 279 12.03 -23.73 8.90
N VAL A 280 12.72 -22.67 8.43
CA VAL A 280 12.52 -21.30 8.93
C VAL A 280 11.07 -20.83 8.74
N ILE A 281 10.48 -21.03 7.54
CA ILE A 281 9.10 -20.66 7.28
C ILE A 281 8.14 -21.42 8.21
N ALA A 282 8.36 -22.71 8.43
CA ALA A 282 7.51 -23.52 9.30
C ALA A 282 7.57 -23.04 10.76
N LEU A 283 8.78 -22.73 11.26
CA LEU A 283 8.97 -22.17 12.61
C LEU A 283 8.28 -20.82 12.76
N THR A 284 8.56 -19.88 11.85
CA THR A 284 7.94 -18.54 11.91
C THR A 284 6.42 -18.61 11.84
N LEU A 285 5.86 -19.50 11.01
CA LEU A 285 4.41 -19.70 10.97
C LEU A 285 3.86 -20.27 12.28
N ALA A 286 4.59 -21.16 12.97
CA ALA A 286 4.20 -21.70 14.27
C ALA A 286 4.24 -20.61 15.35
N GLU A 287 5.28 -19.78 15.38
CA GLU A 287 5.42 -18.65 16.31
C GLU A 287 4.31 -17.62 16.09
N VAL A 288 4.11 -17.16 14.84
CA VAL A 288 3.05 -16.20 14.50
C VAL A 288 1.68 -16.74 14.88
N ARG A 289 1.43 -18.04 14.67
CA ARG A 289 0.17 -18.67 15.08
C ARG A 289 0.02 -18.63 16.59
N LYS A 290 1.06 -18.95 17.35
CA LYS A 290 1.06 -18.92 18.81
C LYS A 290 0.86 -17.51 19.36
N GLU A 291 1.55 -16.51 18.79
CA GLU A 291 1.40 -15.09 19.19
C GLU A 291 0.04 -14.51 18.86
N THR A 292 -0.55 -14.88 17.71
CA THR A 292 -1.84 -14.35 17.23
C THR A 292 -3.04 -15.16 17.72
N GLU A 293 -2.79 -16.28 18.41
CA GLU A 293 -3.86 -17.11 18.97
C GLU A 293 -4.70 -16.31 19.96
N GLY A 294 -6.03 -16.36 19.78
CA GLY A 294 -6.97 -15.62 20.60
C GLY A 294 -7.01 -14.09 20.37
N ALA A 295 -6.14 -13.52 19.53
CA ALA A 295 -6.23 -12.11 19.21
C ALA A 295 -7.57 -11.81 18.48
N SER A 296 -8.29 -10.76 18.88
CA SER A 296 -9.54 -10.32 18.25
C SER A 296 -9.51 -8.84 17.88
N PHE A 297 -10.38 -8.42 16.94
CA PHE A 297 -10.53 -6.98 16.64
C PHE A 297 -10.99 -6.18 17.87
N ALA A 298 -11.79 -6.77 18.76
CA ALA A 298 -12.21 -6.14 19.99
C ALA A 298 -11.04 -5.79 20.93
N GLU A 299 -9.94 -6.53 20.85
CA GLU A 299 -8.73 -6.28 21.64
C GLU A 299 -8.02 -4.97 21.27
N CYS A 300 -8.16 -4.53 20.02
CA CYS A 300 -7.67 -3.23 19.57
C CYS A 300 -8.39 -2.06 20.28
N PHE A 301 -9.64 -2.25 20.71
CA PHE A 301 -10.45 -1.24 21.39
C PHE A 301 -10.36 -1.30 22.93
N ARG A 302 -9.63 -2.26 23.51
CA ARG A 302 -9.37 -2.28 24.94
C ARG A 302 -8.58 -1.05 25.38
N LYS A 303 -8.85 -0.52 26.57
CA LYS A 303 -8.21 0.71 27.11
C LYS A 303 -6.67 0.68 27.05
N SER A 304 -6.05 -0.50 27.20
CA SER A 304 -4.61 -0.69 27.11
C SER A 304 -4.07 -0.41 25.70
N ASN A 305 -4.80 -0.80 24.65
CA ASN A 305 -4.36 -0.76 23.26
C ASN A 305 -4.96 0.41 22.47
N LEU A 306 -6.08 0.98 22.96
CA LEU A 306 -6.88 1.99 22.23
C LEU A 306 -6.05 3.20 21.81
N ARG A 307 -5.24 3.76 22.73
CA ARG A 307 -4.36 4.90 22.42
C ARG A 307 -3.43 4.57 21.25
N ARG A 308 -2.81 3.40 21.29
CA ARG A 308 -1.86 2.94 20.29
C ARG A 308 -2.54 2.64 18.94
N THR A 309 -3.73 2.02 19.00
CA THR A 309 -4.56 1.78 17.81
C THR A 309 -4.95 3.09 17.13
N ILE A 310 -5.42 4.09 17.86
CA ILE A 310 -5.78 5.41 17.31
C ILE A 310 -4.57 6.07 16.66
N ILE A 311 -3.41 6.09 17.33
CA ILE A 311 -2.18 6.71 16.81
C ILE A 311 -1.70 6.00 15.54
N SER A 312 -1.87 4.68 15.43
CA SER A 312 -1.49 3.91 14.24
C SER A 312 -2.45 4.14 13.07
N VAL A 313 -3.76 4.27 13.33
CA VAL A 313 -4.81 4.39 12.31
C VAL A 313 -4.93 5.82 11.75
N ALA A 314 -4.69 6.82 12.60
CA ALA A 314 -4.92 8.22 12.26
C ALA A 314 -4.12 8.73 11.04
N PRO A 315 -2.83 8.42 10.83
CA PRO A 315 -2.09 8.94 9.69
C PRO A 315 -2.71 8.58 8.33
N LEU A 316 -3.19 7.35 8.15
CA LEU A 316 -3.90 6.94 6.93
C LEU A 316 -5.25 7.63 6.77
N SER A 317 -5.98 7.85 7.87
CA SER A 317 -7.23 8.62 7.84
C SER A 317 -6.97 10.09 7.46
N ILE A 318 -5.89 10.69 7.98
CA ILE A 318 -5.47 12.05 7.66
C ILE A 318 -5.12 12.20 6.18
N GLN A 319 -4.52 11.20 5.54
CA GLN A 319 -4.31 11.20 4.09
C GLN A 319 -5.61 11.43 3.31
N ALA A 320 -6.70 10.79 3.71
CA ALA A 320 -7.99 10.97 3.05
C ALA A 320 -8.63 12.34 3.37
N LEU A 321 -8.34 12.92 4.54
CA LEU A 321 -8.91 14.20 4.98
C LEU A 321 -8.16 15.42 4.47
N CYS A 322 -6.90 15.30 4.03
CA CYS A 322 -6.09 16.43 3.58
C CYS A 322 -6.38 16.89 2.14
N GLY A 323 -7.31 16.25 1.42
CA GLY A 323 -7.74 16.70 0.09
C GLY A 323 -6.99 16.09 -1.08
N VAL A 324 -6.15 15.08 -0.87
CA VAL A 324 -5.40 14.44 -1.96
C VAL A 324 -6.33 13.87 -3.04
N PHE A 325 -7.48 13.32 -2.66
CA PHE A 325 -8.44 12.76 -3.62
C PHE A 325 -8.98 13.84 -4.57
N PHE A 326 -9.28 15.04 -4.06
CA PHE A 326 -9.68 16.19 -4.87
C PHE A 326 -8.57 16.59 -5.84
N VAL A 327 -7.35 16.81 -5.33
CA VAL A 327 -6.23 17.28 -6.15
C VAL A 327 -5.81 16.23 -7.19
N ALA A 328 -5.78 14.94 -6.82
CA ALA A 328 -5.35 13.89 -7.74
C ALA A 328 -6.36 13.59 -8.85
N SER A 329 -7.67 13.59 -8.54
CA SER A 329 -8.70 13.13 -9.47
C SER A 329 -9.33 14.25 -10.29
N TYR A 330 -9.43 15.48 -9.73
CA TYR A 330 -10.20 16.58 -10.34
C TYR A 330 -9.34 17.73 -10.86
N ALA A 331 -8.01 17.72 -10.69
CA ALA A 331 -7.15 18.84 -11.12
C ALA A 331 -7.27 19.13 -12.62
N THR A 332 -7.25 18.12 -13.48
CA THR A 332 -7.35 18.27 -14.93
C THR A 332 -8.71 18.86 -15.35
N TYR A 333 -9.79 18.39 -14.74
CA TYR A 333 -11.12 18.91 -15.00
C TYR A 333 -11.26 20.35 -14.48
N TYR A 334 -10.73 20.66 -13.29
CA TYR A 334 -10.69 22.02 -12.76
C TYR A 334 -9.95 22.98 -13.68
N GLN A 335 -8.81 22.60 -14.23
CA GLN A 335 -8.02 23.41 -15.14
C GLN A 335 -8.83 23.80 -16.38
N GLN A 336 -9.64 22.89 -16.92
CA GLN A 336 -10.51 23.18 -18.07
C GLN A 336 -11.66 24.14 -17.72
N ILE A 337 -12.33 23.93 -16.57
CA ILE A 337 -13.36 24.87 -16.07
C ILE A 337 -12.74 26.26 -15.82
N ALA A 338 -11.49 26.30 -15.38
CA ALA A 338 -10.73 27.50 -15.14
C ALA A 338 -10.22 28.20 -16.42
N GLY A 339 -10.58 27.68 -17.61
CA GLY A 339 -10.29 28.29 -18.91
C GLY A 339 -9.01 27.84 -19.60
N TYR A 340 -8.33 26.81 -19.08
CA TYR A 340 -7.21 26.18 -19.80
C TYR A 340 -7.74 25.30 -20.95
N THR A 341 -7.00 25.26 -22.05
CA THR A 341 -7.33 24.34 -23.13
C THR A 341 -7.16 22.89 -22.67
N PRO A 342 -7.92 21.92 -23.24
CA PRO A 342 -7.74 20.52 -22.90
C PRO A 342 -6.30 20.04 -23.04
N LYS A 343 -5.60 20.47 -24.09
CA LYS A 343 -4.20 20.12 -24.37
C LYS A 343 -3.24 20.64 -23.30
N GLU A 344 -3.45 21.85 -22.81
CA GLU A 344 -2.65 22.41 -21.71
C GLU A 344 -2.91 21.67 -20.40
N SER A 345 -4.17 21.36 -20.09
CA SER A 345 -4.55 20.62 -18.89
C SER A 345 -3.94 19.22 -18.86
N PHE A 346 -3.88 18.54 -20.01
CA PHE A 346 -3.23 17.21 -20.09
C PHE A 346 -1.71 17.29 -19.91
N LYS A 347 -1.04 18.34 -20.42
CA LYS A 347 0.38 18.57 -20.13
C LYS A 347 0.64 18.83 -18.64
N LEU A 348 -0.22 19.64 -18.01
CA LEU A 348 -0.12 19.90 -16.57
C LEU A 348 -0.35 18.63 -15.73
N ALA A 349 -1.22 17.71 -16.19
CA ALA A 349 -1.37 16.41 -15.55
C ALA A 349 -0.09 15.57 -15.59
N ILE A 350 0.67 15.62 -16.70
CA ILE A 350 2.00 14.97 -16.77
C ILE A 350 2.94 15.59 -15.74
N VAL A 351 3.02 16.93 -15.67
CA VAL A 351 3.85 17.64 -14.69
C VAL A 351 3.48 17.25 -13.26
N GLN A 352 2.18 17.14 -12.97
CA GLN A 352 1.68 16.71 -11.67
C GLN A 352 2.22 15.32 -11.28
N GLN A 353 2.20 14.36 -12.19
CA GLN A 353 2.70 13.00 -11.91
C GLN A 353 4.22 12.96 -11.75
N VAL A 354 4.96 13.73 -12.56
CA VAL A 354 6.43 13.86 -12.40
C VAL A 354 6.76 14.44 -11.03
N LEU A 355 6.07 15.51 -10.59
CA LEU A 355 6.26 16.08 -9.26
C LEU A 355 5.92 15.08 -8.15
N SER A 356 4.86 14.28 -8.32
CA SER A 356 4.50 13.21 -7.37
C SER A 356 5.59 12.14 -7.26
N MET A 357 6.18 11.73 -8.39
CA MET A 357 7.29 10.78 -8.41
C MET A 357 8.54 11.36 -7.73
N LEU A 358 8.91 12.60 -8.05
CA LEU A 358 10.02 13.29 -7.40
C LEU A 358 9.78 13.44 -5.90
N GLY A 359 8.54 13.70 -5.47
CA GLY A 359 8.14 13.73 -4.07
C GLY A 359 8.41 12.41 -3.36
N ASN A 360 8.01 11.28 -3.94
CA ASN A 360 8.28 9.95 -3.38
C ASN A 360 9.77 9.65 -3.27
N ILE A 361 10.57 9.98 -4.30
CA ILE A 361 12.03 9.81 -4.28
C ILE A 361 12.65 10.68 -3.17
N THR A 362 12.24 11.93 -3.07
CA THR A 362 12.72 12.86 -2.03
C THR A 362 12.38 12.34 -0.62
N ALA A 363 11.19 11.75 -0.44
CA ALA A 363 10.77 11.17 0.83
C ALA A 363 11.73 10.08 1.33
N TRP A 364 12.27 9.24 0.44
CA TRP A 364 13.21 8.17 0.83
C TRP A 364 14.49 8.70 1.49
N PHE A 365 14.95 9.87 1.07
CA PHE A 365 16.13 10.49 1.67
C PHE A 365 15.82 11.26 2.96
N LEU A 366 14.59 11.75 3.09
CA LEU A 366 14.21 12.63 4.20
C LEU A 366 13.64 11.86 5.40
N ILE A 367 12.96 10.74 5.18
CA ILE A 367 12.20 10.01 6.21
C ILE A 367 13.08 9.56 7.39
N ASP A 368 14.31 9.15 7.12
CA ASP A 368 15.27 8.73 8.15
C ASP A 368 16.06 9.89 8.76
N ARG A 369 16.25 10.97 8.01
CA ARG A 369 17.00 12.16 8.49
C ARG A 369 16.16 13.08 9.38
N VAL A 370 14.92 13.35 8.97
CA VAL A 370 14.02 14.29 9.66
C VAL A 370 13.19 13.58 10.75
N GLY A 371 12.96 12.28 10.58
CA GLY A 371 12.07 11.47 11.41
C GLY A 371 10.63 11.51 10.92
N ARG A 372 9.86 10.51 11.36
CA ARG A 372 8.46 10.31 10.90
C ARG A 372 7.54 11.42 11.38
N ARG A 373 7.64 11.79 12.65
CA ARG A 373 6.82 12.84 13.25
C ARG A 373 7.14 14.22 12.65
N GLY A 374 8.43 14.57 12.55
CA GLY A 374 8.86 15.85 12.01
C GLY A 374 8.35 16.06 10.59
N LEU A 375 8.59 15.06 9.72
CA LEU A 375 8.21 15.13 8.31
C LEU A 375 6.67 15.19 8.14
N THR A 376 5.91 14.41 8.90
CA THR A 376 4.45 14.41 8.85
C THR A 376 3.86 15.73 9.35
N LEU A 377 4.31 16.22 10.50
CA LEU A 377 3.74 17.40 11.15
C LEU A 377 4.00 18.68 10.33
N TRP A 378 5.27 18.95 9.99
CA TRP A 378 5.62 20.14 9.22
C TRP A 378 5.07 20.07 7.80
N GLY A 379 5.02 18.86 7.22
CA GLY A 379 4.36 18.64 5.94
C GLY A 379 2.88 18.99 6.00
N MET A 380 2.16 18.55 7.02
CA MET A 380 0.73 18.88 7.18
C MET A 380 0.50 20.38 7.42
N CYS A 381 1.37 21.06 8.18
CA CYS A 381 1.31 22.51 8.30
C CYS A 381 1.41 23.19 6.93
N LEU A 382 2.41 22.78 6.11
CA LEU A 382 2.62 23.34 4.78
C LEU A 382 1.45 23.04 3.84
N LEU A 383 0.94 21.80 3.82
CA LEU A 383 -0.24 21.42 3.03
C LEU A 383 -1.47 22.23 3.42
N THR A 384 -1.68 22.46 4.71
CA THR A 384 -2.76 23.31 5.23
C THR A 384 -2.67 24.73 4.68
N VAL A 385 -1.48 25.34 4.75
CA VAL A 385 -1.24 26.70 4.21
C VAL A 385 -1.50 26.74 2.71
N LEU A 386 -1.00 25.75 1.95
CA LEU A 386 -1.23 25.66 0.50
C LEU A 386 -2.72 25.57 0.17
N LEU A 387 -3.50 24.73 0.88
CA LEU A 387 -4.95 24.60 0.67
C LEU A 387 -5.70 25.89 0.99
N MET A 388 -5.36 26.58 2.07
CA MET A 388 -5.98 27.85 2.44
C MET A 388 -5.69 28.96 1.43
N ILE A 389 -4.46 29.06 0.94
CA ILE A 389 -4.10 30.03 -0.11
C ILE A 389 -4.81 29.67 -1.43
N THR A 390 -4.84 28.38 -1.79
CA THR A 390 -5.56 27.89 -2.99
C THR A 390 -7.03 28.27 -2.95
N GLY A 391 -7.70 28.06 -1.80
CA GLY A 391 -9.09 28.49 -1.58
C GLY A 391 -9.26 30.00 -1.69
N GLY A 392 -8.35 30.80 -1.13
CA GLY A 392 -8.36 32.27 -1.21
C GLY A 392 -8.21 32.77 -2.65
N LEU A 393 -7.28 32.19 -3.42
CA LEU A 393 -7.11 32.51 -4.84
C LEU A 393 -8.35 32.13 -5.67
N ALA A 394 -9.00 31.00 -5.34
CA ALA A 394 -10.23 30.58 -5.99
C ALA A 394 -11.39 31.55 -5.74
N VAL A 395 -11.42 32.26 -4.60
CA VAL A 395 -12.41 33.32 -4.33
C VAL A 395 -12.09 34.58 -5.13
N ALA A 396 -10.81 34.94 -5.27
CA ALA A 396 -10.40 36.13 -6.02
C ALA A 396 -10.76 36.07 -7.51
N GLY A 397 -10.74 34.87 -8.12
CA GLY A 397 -11.25 34.59 -9.47
C GLY A 397 -10.55 35.33 -10.62
N THR A 398 -9.49 36.10 -10.37
CA THR A 398 -8.76 36.81 -11.44
C THR A 398 -7.93 35.80 -12.27
N PRO A 399 -7.63 36.10 -13.56
CA PRO A 399 -6.80 35.19 -14.38
C PRO A 399 -5.46 34.85 -13.76
N GLY A 400 -4.83 35.78 -13.03
CA GLY A 400 -3.61 35.52 -12.28
C GLY A 400 -3.83 34.59 -11.08
N ALA A 401 -4.93 34.76 -10.35
CA ALA A 401 -5.29 33.90 -9.22
C ALA A 401 -5.57 32.46 -9.67
N VAL A 402 -6.25 32.28 -10.81
CA VAL A 402 -6.49 30.95 -11.39
C VAL A 402 -5.20 30.22 -11.72
N LYS A 403 -4.23 30.92 -12.36
CA LYS A 403 -2.89 30.35 -12.60
C LYS A 403 -2.16 30.01 -11.31
N GLY A 404 -2.27 30.89 -10.29
CA GLY A 404 -1.74 30.65 -8.96
C GLY A 404 -2.33 29.41 -8.29
N THR A 405 -3.66 29.24 -8.38
CA THR A 405 -4.37 28.04 -7.87
C THR A 405 -3.82 26.76 -8.50
N VAL A 406 -3.67 26.71 -9.82
CA VAL A 406 -3.15 25.55 -10.53
C VAL A 406 -1.71 25.26 -10.12
N ALA A 407 -0.85 26.29 -10.03
CA ALA A 407 0.53 26.12 -9.58
C ALA A 407 0.62 25.56 -8.14
N LEU A 408 -0.22 26.07 -7.23
CA LEU A 408 -0.25 25.58 -5.84
C LEU A 408 -0.73 24.14 -5.73
N LEU A 409 -1.69 23.71 -6.57
CA LEU A 409 -2.13 22.31 -6.62
C LEU A 409 -1.02 21.36 -7.11
N LEU A 410 -0.17 21.81 -8.04
CA LEU A 410 1.01 21.04 -8.47
C LEU A 410 2.04 20.92 -7.35
N VAL A 411 2.35 22.02 -6.66
CA VAL A 411 3.25 22.03 -5.50
C VAL A 411 2.69 21.16 -4.38
N TYR A 412 1.37 21.20 -4.16
CA TYR A 412 0.69 20.35 -3.19
C TYR A 412 0.98 18.86 -3.44
N CYS A 413 0.90 18.38 -4.68
CA CYS A 413 1.18 16.99 -5.02
C CYS A 413 2.62 16.57 -4.65
N TYR A 414 3.59 17.44 -4.89
CA TYR A 414 4.98 17.18 -4.48
C TYR A 414 5.10 17.08 -2.97
N ILE A 415 4.63 18.11 -2.24
CA ILE A 415 4.73 18.15 -0.76
C ILE A 415 3.97 16.99 -0.11
N TYR A 416 2.78 16.64 -0.61
CA TYR A 416 2.01 15.50 -0.12
C TYR A 416 2.81 14.20 -0.19
N ASN A 417 3.43 13.91 -1.34
CA ASN A 417 4.20 12.69 -1.54
C ASN A 417 5.51 12.67 -0.74
N VAL A 418 6.13 13.84 -0.49
CA VAL A 418 7.30 13.95 0.39
C VAL A 418 6.95 13.66 1.85
N THR A 419 5.74 14.03 2.28
CA THR A 419 5.38 14.10 3.70
C THR A 419 4.40 13.00 4.12
N ILE A 420 3.11 13.33 4.30
CA ILE A 420 2.11 12.39 4.81
C ILE A 420 1.89 11.19 3.88
N GLY A 421 2.08 11.37 2.57
CA GLY A 421 1.99 10.29 1.58
C GLY A 421 2.94 9.15 1.86
N ALA A 422 4.19 9.47 2.22
CA ALA A 422 5.23 8.49 2.51
C ALA A 422 5.20 7.99 3.97
N THR A 423 4.95 8.89 4.93
CA THR A 423 5.11 8.57 6.36
C THR A 423 3.95 7.79 6.97
N ALA A 424 2.74 7.88 6.41
CA ALA A 424 1.55 7.27 7.02
C ALA A 424 1.63 5.75 7.11
N TYR A 425 2.15 5.09 6.08
CA TYR A 425 2.32 3.63 6.08
C TYR A 425 3.42 3.18 7.05
N SER A 426 4.53 3.92 7.14
CA SER A 426 5.59 3.63 8.12
C SER A 426 5.06 3.76 9.54
N LEU A 427 4.34 4.84 9.85
CA LEU A 427 3.73 5.05 11.16
C LEU A 427 2.72 3.94 11.51
N LEU A 428 1.91 3.48 10.55
CA LEU A 428 0.99 2.37 10.76
C LEU A 428 1.71 1.10 11.22
N THR A 429 2.80 0.75 10.57
CA THR A 429 3.53 -0.51 10.81
C THR A 429 4.46 -0.43 12.02
N GLU A 430 5.09 0.72 12.25
CA GLU A 430 6.04 0.93 13.35
C GLU A 430 5.36 1.11 14.71
N VAL A 431 4.20 1.78 14.75
CA VAL A 431 3.48 2.06 16.01
C VAL A 431 2.67 0.86 16.51
N ALA A 432 2.10 0.03 15.64
CA ALA A 432 1.22 -1.07 16.03
C ALA A 432 1.96 -2.16 16.83
N THR A 433 1.30 -2.77 17.84
CA THR A 433 1.85 -3.94 18.58
C THR A 433 2.01 -5.13 17.65
N SER A 434 3.06 -5.93 17.82
CA SER A 434 3.34 -7.11 16.99
C SER A 434 2.13 -8.04 16.90
N ARG A 435 1.50 -8.35 18.04
CA ARG A 435 0.31 -9.22 18.13
C ARG A 435 -0.92 -8.69 17.38
N LEU A 436 -1.16 -7.37 17.39
CA LEU A 436 -2.37 -6.75 16.81
C LEU A 436 -2.09 -6.02 15.48
N ARG A 437 -0.84 -6.00 15.00
CA ARG A 437 -0.41 -5.23 13.83
C ARG A 437 -1.28 -5.47 12.60
N ALA A 438 -1.51 -6.73 12.26
CA ALA A 438 -2.33 -7.09 11.09
C ALA A 438 -3.78 -6.56 11.21
N LYS A 439 -4.38 -6.63 12.41
CA LYS A 439 -5.73 -6.16 12.65
C LYS A 439 -5.83 -4.64 12.65
N THR A 440 -4.84 -3.97 13.28
CA THR A 440 -4.75 -2.51 13.27
C THR A 440 -4.55 -1.99 11.85
N ALA A 441 -3.69 -2.65 11.04
CA ALA A 441 -3.49 -2.30 9.64
C ALA A 441 -4.77 -2.49 8.81
N ALA A 442 -5.47 -3.60 8.99
CA ALA A 442 -6.75 -3.84 8.31
C ALA A 442 -7.80 -2.77 8.65
N MET A 443 -7.92 -2.37 9.92
CA MET A 443 -8.82 -1.29 10.34
C MET A 443 -8.43 0.07 9.74
N ALA A 444 -7.13 0.39 9.73
CA ALA A 444 -6.63 1.64 9.18
C ALA A 444 -6.93 1.76 7.68
N LEU A 445 -6.66 0.69 6.92
CA LEU A 445 -6.96 0.64 5.49
C LEU A 445 -8.47 0.66 5.21
N ALA A 446 -9.28 -0.04 6.01
CA ALA A 446 -10.72 -0.01 5.86
C ALA A 446 -11.28 1.40 6.11
N LEU A 447 -10.82 2.10 7.16
CA LEU A 447 -11.24 3.46 7.45
C LEU A 447 -10.79 4.44 6.37
N GLN A 448 -9.53 4.36 5.91
CA GLN A 448 -9.00 5.19 4.83
C GLN A 448 -9.83 5.02 3.55
N ASN A 449 -10.07 3.78 3.13
CA ASN A 449 -10.86 3.50 1.92
C ASN A 449 -12.31 3.95 2.06
N SER A 450 -12.91 3.84 3.25
CA SER A 450 -14.25 4.36 3.52
C SER A 450 -14.30 5.89 3.38
N LEU A 451 -13.27 6.59 3.88
CA LEU A 451 -13.15 8.05 3.71
C LEU A 451 -12.92 8.43 2.24
N PHE A 452 -12.09 7.71 1.50
CA PHE A 452 -11.93 7.94 0.06
C PHE A 452 -13.23 7.70 -0.71
N THR A 453 -13.96 6.63 -0.38
CA THR A 453 -15.30 6.36 -0.96
C THR A 453 -16.25 7.51 -0.67
N MET A 454 -16.32 7.97 0.57
CA MET A 454 -17.14 9.13 0.96
C MET A 454 -16.79 10.36 0.09
N TRP A 455 -15.50 10.72 -0.02
CA TRP A 455 -15.08 11.85 -0.83
C TRP A 455 -15.34 11.67 -2.32
N ALA A 456 -15.21 10.46 -2.85
CA ALA A 456 -15.55 10.15 -4.23
C ALA A 456 -17.02 10.43 -4.56
N PHE A 457 -17.92 10.24 -3.58
CA PHE A 457 -19.33 10.60 -3.74
C PHE A 457 -19.62 12.09 -3.47
N VAL A 458 -18.96 12.70 -2.50
CA VAL A 458 -19.27 14.06 -2.05
C VAL A 458 -18.67 15.15 -2.94
N ILE A 459 -17.41 14.96 -3.38
CA ILE A 459 -16.70 16.01 -4.15
C ILE A 459 -17.44 16.44 -5.41
N PRO A 460 -18.00 15.55 -6.25
CA PRO A 460 -18.73 15.98 -7.45
C PRO A 460 -19.89 16.93 -7.16
N PHE A 461 -20.64 16.72 -6.07
CA PHE A 461 -21.74 17.60 -5.68
C PHE A 461 -21.26 18.96 -5.16
N LEU A 462 -20.08 19.04 -4.56
CA LEU A 462 -19.48 20.29 -4.11
C LEU A 462 -18.83 21.05 -5.27
N PHE A 463 -18.22 20.33 -6.19
CA PHE A 463 -17.31 20.88 -7.19
C PHE A 463 -18.00 21.31 -8.47
N ASN A 464 -18.98 20.52 -8.96
CA ASN A 464 -19.58 20.64 -10.29
C ASN A 464 -20.37 21.94 -10.49
N PRO A 465 -20.31 22.53 -11.71
CA PRO A 465 -21.08 23.73 -12.04
C PRO A 465 -22.60 23.56 -11.93
N ASP A 466 -23.13 22.36 -12.20
CA ASP A 466 -24.56 22.02 -12.11
C ASP A 466 -25.07 21.80 -10.70
N GLN A 467 -24.19 21.91 -9.69
CA GLN A 467 -24.50 21.69 -8.27
C GLN A 467 -24.04 22.88 -7.39
N ALA A 468 -23.25 22.64 -6.35
CA ALA A 468 -22.80 23.72 -5.45
C ALA A 468 -21.80 24.70 -6.09
N ASN A 469 -21.20 24.36 -7.23
CA ASN A 469 -20.28 25.18 -8.01
C ASN A 469 -19.14 25.83 -7.18
N LEU A 470 -18.60 25.08 -6.22
CA LEU A 470 -17.51 25.59 -5.39
C LEU A 470 -16.16 25.60 -6.14
N GLY A 471 -15.99 24.76 -7.17
CA GLY A 471 -14.72 24.65 -7.88
C GLY A 471 -13.55 24.44 -6.91
N ALA A 472 -12.46 25.19 -7.05
CA ALA A 472 -11.30 25.10 -6.15
C ALA A 472 -11.57 25.66 -4.73
N LYS A 473 -12.70 26.34 -4.45
CA LYS A 473 -13.08 26.75 -3.09
C LYS A 473 -13.27 25.55 -2.14
N VAL A 474 -13.51 24.35 -2.69
CA VAL A 474 -13.51 23.08 -1.94
C VAL A 474 -12.23 22.91 -1.13
N SER A 475 -11.11 23.53 -1.53
CA SER A 475 -9.84 23.53 -0.78
C SER A 475 -9.98 24.08 0.64
N PHE A 476 -10.94 24.97 0.93
CA PHE A 476 -11.19 25.43 2.30
C PHE A 476 -11.72 24.34 3.22
N ILE A 477 -12.56 23.44 2.69
CA ILE A 477 -13.10 22.31 3.45
C ILE A 477 -11.93 21.39 3.87
N PHE A 478 -11.08 21.04 2.90
CA PHE A 478 -9.89 20.22 3.16
C PHE A 478 -8.85 20.94 4.00
N GLY A 479 -8.68 22.25 3.81
CA GLY A 479 -7.83 23.10 4.63
C GLY A 479 -8.27 23.11 6.10
N GLY A 480 -9.57 23.24 6.36
CA GLY A 480 -10.12 23.16 7.74
C GLY A 480 -9.91 21.80 8.38
N LEU A 481 -10.15 20.70 7.65
CA LEU A 481 -9.87 19.34 8.11
C LEU A 481 -8.36 19.12 8.35
N SER A 482 -7.51 19.72 7.52
CA SER A 482 -6.05 19.66 7.70
C SER A 482 -5.57 20.42 8.93
N VAL A 483 -6.23 21.54 9.32
CA VAL A 483 -5.96 22.24 10.59
C VAL A 483 -6.24 21.30 11.76
N LEU A 484 -7.41 20.67 11.79
CA LEU A 484 -7.77 19.71 12.86
C LEU A 484 -6.79 18.53 12.90
N SER A 485 -6.41 18.01 11.74
CA SER A 485 -5.43 16.93 11.61
C SER A 485 -4.05 17.35 12.11
N THR A 486 -3.61 18.57 11.82
CA THR A 486 -2.33 19.13 12.28
C THR A 486 -2.34 19.29 13.81
N ILE A 487 -3.42 19.79 14.39
CA ILE A 487 -3.59 19.87 15.85
C ILE A 487 -3.51 18.47 16.47
N TYR A 488 -4.20 17.48 15.90
CA TYR A 488 -4.11 16.10 16.37
C TYR A 488 -2.67 15.57 16.31
N LEU A 489 -1.98 15.71 15.19
CA LEU A 489 -0.59 15.25 15.02
C LEU A 489 0.36 15.93 16.02
N TRP A 490 0.16 17.20 16.30
CA TRP A 490 0.97 17.94 17.25
C TRP A 490 0.93 17.32 18.65
N PHE A 491 -0.26 16.93 19.12
CA PHE A 491 -0.47 16.42 20.47
C PHE A 491 -0.23 14.92 20.60
N TYR A 492 -0.62 14.13 19.63
CA TYR A 492 -0.73 12.67 19.77
C TYR A 492 0.29 11.88 18.96
N GLN A 493 0.88 12.43 17.89
CA GLN A 493 1.82 11.68 17.08
C GLN A 493 3.19 11.60 17.73
N PRO A 494 3.70 10.38 18.09
CA PRO A 494 5.05 10.20 18.63
C PRO A 494 6.10 10.18 17.52
N GLU A 495 7.37 10.46 17.90
CA GLU A 495 8.51 10.14 17.05
C GLU A 495 8.93 8.70 17.29
N VAL A 496 8.97 7.90 16.24
CA VAL A 496 9.27 6.46 16.30
C VAL A 496 10.56 6.09 15.58
N ALA A 497 11.20 7.06 14.91
CA ALA A 497 12.44 6.83 14.16
C ALA A 497 13.55 6.29 15.08
N GLY A 498 14.19 5.18 14.66
CA GLY A 498 15.31 4.59 15.37
C GLY A 498 14.96 3.91 16.71
N ARG A 499 13.67 3.61 16.95
CA ARG A 499 13.20 2.89 18.15
C ARG A 499 12.89 1.44 17.83
N SER A 500 13.29 0.52 18.72
CA SER A 500 12.87 -0.87 18.63
C SER A 500 11.41 -1.06 19.08
N TYR A 501 10.80 -2.19 18.70
CA TYR A 501 9.42 -2.48 19.10
C TYR A 501 9.27 -2.60 20.62
N GLU A 502 10.27 -3.18 21.30
CA GLU A 502 10.29 -3.33 22.75
C GLU A 502 10.36 -1.96 23.44
N GLU A 503 11.19 -1.04 22.93
CA GLU A 503 11.25 0.34 23.43
C GLU A 503 9.92 1.06 23.28
N LEU A 504 9.25 0.90 22.13
CA LEU A 504 7.94 1.48 21.90
C LEU A 504 6.88 0.87 22.83
N ASP A 505 6.93 -0.46 23.06
CA ASP A 505 6.02 -1.14 24.00
C ASP A 505 6.20 -0.59 25.40
N GLU A 506 7.44 -0.45 25.89
CA GLU A 506 7.75 0.15 27.19
C GLU A 506 7.15 1.57 27.32
N MET A 507 7.39 2.42 26.31
CA MET A 507 6.92 3.80 26.35
C MET A 507 5.39 3.92 26.31
N PHE A 508 4.69 3.05 25.58
CA PHE A 508 3.24 3.00 25.57
C PHE A 508 2.65 2.47 26.88
N ILE A 509 3.26 1.44 27.49
CA ILE A 509 2.87 0.88 28.79
C ILE A 509 3.05 1.92 29.89
N LYS A 510 4.19 2.62 29.90
CA LYS A 510 4.48 3.74 30.85
C LYS A 510 3.67 4.99 30.55
N LYS A 511 2.83 5.02 29.49
CA LYS A 511 1.96 6.14 29.06
C LYS A 511 2.70 7.45 28.84
N ILE A 512 3.93 7.41 28.38
CA ILE A 512 4.75 8.59 28.13
C ILE A 512 4.05 9.53 27.12
N PRO A 513 4.09 10.85 27.29
CA PRO A 513 3.55 11.80 26.31
C PRO A 513 4.23 11.66 24.95
N ALA A 514 3.46 11.71 23.84
CA ALA A 514 3.98 11.54 22.49
C ALA A 514 5.15 12.51 22.14
N ARG A 515 5.17 13.69 22.75
CA ARG A 515 6.23 14.71 22.54
C ARG A 515 7.56 14.33 23.15
N GLU A 516 7.55 13.50 24.21
CA GLU A 516 8.73 13.10 24.96
C GLU A 516 9.37 11.80 24.40
N PHE A 517 8.73 11.14 23.44
CA PHE A 517 9.23 9.89 22.84
C PHE A 517 10.66 10.03 22.31
N LYS A 518 11.01 11.18 21.71
CA LYS A 518 12.35 11.42 21.16
C LYS A 518 13.44 11.52 22.26
N SER A 519 13.14 12.11 23.39
CA SER A 519 14.09 12.39 24.48
C SER A 519 14.12 11.32 25.58
N HIS A 520 13.12 10.46 25.64
CA HIS A 520 13.01 9.45 26.69
C HIS A 520 14.04 8.33 26.50
N ILE A 521 14.76 8.00 27.58
CA ILE A 521 15.72 6.88 27.62
C ILE A 521 14.98 5.68 28.23
N THR A 522 14.81 4.61 27.47
CA THR A 522 14.12 3.39 27.88
C THR A 522 15.03 2.51 28.75
N GLU A 523 14.44 1.60 29.54
CA GLU A 523 15.21 0.60 30.31
C GLU A 523 16.05 -0.30 29.38
N VAL A 524 15.50 -0.62 28.21
CA VAL A 524 16.20 -1.38 27.16
C VAL A 524 17.48 -0.66 26.73
N GLN A 525 17.41 0.65 26.51
CA GLN A 525 18.61 1.44 26.16
C GLN A 525 19.60 1.58 27.32
N LYS A 526 19.11 1.63 28.55
CA LYS A 526 19.98 1.65 29.73
C LYS A 526 20.75 0.36 29.86
N SER A 527 20.11 -0.79 29.70
CA SER A 527 20.75 -2.12 29.79
C SER A 527 21.80 -2.34 28.70
N GLN A 528 21.58 -1.81 27.49
CA GLN A 528 22.57 -1.87 26.40
C GLN A 528 23.77 -0.93 26.58
N ARG A 529 23.64 0.12 27.41
CA ARG A 529 24.74 1.07 27.71
C ARG A 529 25.56 0.70 28.91
N LEU A 530 25.14 -0.26 29.74
CA LEU A 530 25.93 -0.78 30.83
C LEU A 530 27.03 -1.68 30.23
N PRO A 531 28.33 -1.46 30.61
CA PRO A 531 29.40 -2.36 30.21
C PRO A 531 29.11 -3.77 30.73
N ALA A 532 29.53 -4.79 29.96
CA ALA A 532 29.29 -6.20 30.27
C ALA A 532 29.85 -6.64 31.64
N ASP A 533 30.71 -5.85 32.26
CA ASP A 533 31.35 -6.11 33.54
C ASP A 533 30.43 -5.97 34.78
N ASP A 534 29.30 -5.20 34.66
CA ASP A 534 28.38 -5.00 35.80
C ASP A 534 27.27 -6.07 35.91
N LEU A 535 27.14 -6.98 34.96
CA LEU A 535 26.15 -8.09 35.00
C LEU A 535 26.57 -9.27 35.88
N GLY A 536 27.77 -9.23 36.46
CA GLY A 536 28.35 -10.29 37.29
C GLY A 536 27.96 -10.27 38.77
N HIS A 537 27.34 -9.23 39.31
CA HIS A 537 27.11 -9.05 40.75
C HIS A 537 25.68 -9.00 41.22
N ALA A 538 24.69 -9.33 40.34
CA ALA A 538 23.30 -9.51 40.78
C ALA A 538 22.89 -10.99 40.62
N LYS A 539 23.36 -11.82 41.56
CA LYS A 539 22.80 -13.14 41.84
C LYS A 539 22.26 -13.16 43.25
#